data_93f846f991019e3639897ce4839c7aad
#
_entry.id   93f846f991019e3639897ce4839c7aad
#
_cell.length_a   1.000
_cell.length_b   1.000
_cell.length_c   1.000
_cell.angle_alpha   90.00
_cell.angle_beta   90.00
_cell.angle_gamma   90.00
#
_symmetry.space_group_name_H-M   'P 1'
#
loop_
_entity.id
_entity.type
_entity.pdbx_description
1 polymer ?
#
loop_
_entity_poly.entity_id
_entity_poly.type
_entity_poly.pdbx_seq_one_letter_code
_entity_poly.pdbx_strand_id
1 'polypeptide(L)'
;MINRIALLLGALAAPSVAAQMPAVPPAAEALKDDLVRVALDTDRGRIVLALDRGRAPVTTANFLRYIDGKRFDGISFYRAMPYGSGSGLIQAGITKDARLLYPPIAHEPPSQTGLKMDAGTIAMANVGPGTARADFFILAGPITTFGDSFAPFGRVVEGMDVVKAILASPVDPAKGAGAMKGQMLEPQVAIRTARRVD
;
A
#
# COMPACT_ATOMS: atom_id res chain seq x y z
N MET A 1 -22.24 -77.30 -47.21
CA MET A 1 -23.18 -76.27 -46.72
C MET A 1 -22.48 -75.63 -45.54
N ILE A 2 -21.88 -74.44 -45.74
CA ILE A 2 -21.08 -73.75 -44.71
C ILE A 2 -21.72 -72.37 -44.53
N ASN A 3 -22.32 -72.20 -43.35
CA ASN A 3 -23.00 -70.95 -42.95
C ASN A 3 -21.94 -69.95 -42.43
N ARG A 4 -21.80 -68.83 -43.09
CA ARG A 4 -20.93 -67.71 -42.65
C ARG A 4 -21.77 -66.78 -41.82
N ILE A 5 -21.50 -66.73 -40.52
CA ILE A 5 -22.04 -65.70 -39.58
C ILE A 5 -21.12 -64.50 -39.68
N ALA A 6 -21.65 -63.36 -40.15
CA ALA A 6 -20.96 -62.10 -40.16
C ALA A 6 -21.16 -61.41 -38.79
N LEU A 7 -20.06 -61.17 -38.09
CA LEU A 7 -20.04 -60.41 -36.81
C LEU A 7 -19.93 -58.91 -37.12
N LEU A 8 -20.99 -58.15 -36.87
CA LEU A 8 -20.96 -56.67 -36.89
C LEU A 8 -20.37 -56.17 -35.57
N LEU A 9 -19.16 -55.62 -35.61
CA LEU A 9 -18.63 -54.83 -34.54
C LEU A 9 -19.22 -53.42 -34.64
N GLY A 10 -20.13 -53.09 -33.76
CA GLY A 10 -20.59 -51.70 -33.52
C GLY A 10 -19.59 -50.94 -32.68
N ALA A 11 -18.93 -49.93 -33.24
CA ALA A 11 -18.09 -49.03 -32.50
C ALA A 11 -18.97 -47.99 -31.77
N LEU A 12 -19.08 -48.08 -30.44
CA LEU A 12 -19.65 -47.01 -29.62
C LEU A 12 -18.63 -45.88 -29.53
N ALA A 13 -18.92 -44.77 -30.19
CA ALA A 13 -18.21 -43.50 -29.97
C ALA A 13 -18.75 -42.86 -28.70
N ALA A 14 -17.92 -42.80 -27.64
CA ALA A 14 -18.22 -42.05 -26.42
C ALA A 14 -18.10 -40.54 -26.71
N PRO A 15 -19.06 -39.72 -26.27
CA PRO A 15 -18.92 -38.29 -26.41
C PRO A 15 -17.82 -37.76 -25.45
N SER A 16 -16.82 -37.13 -26.06
CA SER A 16 -15.75 -36.42 -25.31
C SER A 16 -16.37 -35.18 -24.64
N VAL A 17 -16.63 -35.24 -23.35
CA VAL A 17 -16.99 -34.06 -22.55
C VAL A 17 -15.71 -33.26 -22.37
N ALA A 18 -15.51 -32.25 -23.23
CA ALA A 18 -14.50 -31.23 -22.99
C ALA A 18 -14.89 -30.49 -21.71
N ALA A 19 -14.13 -30.72 -20.64
CA ALA A 19 -14.26 -29.97 -19.42
C ALA A 19 -13.98 -28.49 -19.73
N GLN A 20 -15.02 -27.67 -19.77
CA GLN A 20 -14.93 -26.24 -19.88
C GLN A 20 -14.29 -25.72 -18.59
N MET A 21 -13.03 -25.31 -18.67
CA MET A 21 -12.39 -24.56 -17.58
C MET A 21 -13.24 -23.33 -17.31
N PRO A 22 -13.58 -23.04 -16.03
CA PRO A 22 -14.29 -21.82 -15.73
C PRO A 22 -13.47 -20.67 -16.28
N ALA A 23 -14.10 -19.80 -17.08
CA ALA A 23 -13.48 -18.59 -17.58
C ALA A 23 -12.97 -17.79 -16.38
N VAL A 24 -11.67 -17.52 -16.35
CA VAL A 24 -11.10 -16.55 -15.40
C VAL A 24 -11.89 -15.26 -15.64
N PRO A 25 -12.57 -14.72 -14.60
CA PRO A 25 -13.27 -13.45 -14.78
C PRO A 25 -12.25 -12.44 -15.34
N PRO A 26 -12.63 -11.59 -16.30
CA PRO A 26 -11.75 -10.54 -16.81
C PRO A 26 -11.24 -9.79 -15.60
N ALA A 27 -9.93 -9.56 -15.55
CA ALA A 27 -9.27 -8.80 -14.47
C ALA A 27 -10.18 -7.61 -14.18
N ALA A 28 -10.68 -7.54 -12.94
CA ALA A 28 -11.72 -6.60 -12.56
C ALA A 28 -11.33 -5.25 -13.15
N GLU A 29 -12.19 -4.70 -14.01
CA GLU A 29 -12.00 -3.40 -14.60
C GLU A 29 -11.79 -2.49 -13.42
N ALA A 30 -10.53 -2.03 -13.23
CA ALA A 30 -10.16 -1.29 -12.04
C ALA A 30 -11.14 -0.14 -11.95
N LEU A 31 -11.93 -0.07 -10.86
CA LEU A 31 -12.87 1.00 -10.63
C LEU A 31 -12.07 2.30 -10.74
N LYS A 32 -12.10 2.90 -11.92
CA LYS A 32 -11.43 4.15 -12.20
C LYS A 32 -12.08 5.16 -11.28
N ASP A 33 -11.25 5.83 -10.49
CA ASP A 33 -11.61 7.02 -9.71
C ASP A 33 -12.40 6.81 -8.40
N ASP A 34 -12.30 5.67 -7.72
CA ASP A 34 -12.75 5.56 -6.33
C ASP A 34 -11.66 6.08 -5.38
N LEU A 35 -11.44 7.39 -5.45
CA LEU A 35 -10.43 8.08 -4.65
C LEU A 35 -11.06 8.75 -3.45
N VAL A 36 -10.46 8.55 -2.27
CA VAL A 36 -10.83 9.26 -1.05
C VAL A 36 -9.73 10.24 -0.68
N ARG A 37 -10.07 11.52 -0.56
CA ARG A 37 -9.09 12.55 -0.18
C ARG A 37 -8.95 12.63 1.35
N VAL A 38 -7.72 12.81 1.81
CA VAL A 38 -7.35 12.98 3.22
C VAL A 38 -6.32 14.09 3.33
N ALA A 39 -6.54 15.04 4.22
CA ALA A 39 -5.54 16.03 4.60
C ALA A 39 -4.83 15.63 5.89
N LEU A 40 -3.50 15.73 5.89
CA LEU A 40 -2.62 15.67 7.04
C LEU A 40 -2.12 17.09 7.33
N ASP A 41 -2.61 17.71 8.38
CA ASP A 41 -2.12 19.01 8.84
C ASP A 41 -0.90 18.83 9.75
N THR A 42 0.27 19.24 9.27
CA THR A 42 1.54 19.04 10.00
C THR A 42 2.12 20.36 10.51
N ASP A 43 3.15 20.26 11.35
CA ASP A 43 3.93 21.44 11.78
C ASP A 43 4.70 22.12 10.63
N ARG A 44 4.81 21.48 9.49
CA ARG A 44 5.51 21.98 8.28
C ARG A 44 4.60 22.37 7.14
N GLY A 45 3.28 22.19 7.31
CA GLY A 45 2.28 22.48 6.29
C GLY A 45 1.32 21.31 6.06
N ARG A 46 0.40 21.51 5.12
CA ARG A 46 -0.62 20.53 4.77
C ARG A 46 -0.14 19.61 3.65
N ILE A 47 -0.41 18.31 3.81
CA ILE A 47 -0.24 17.29 2.77
C ILE A 47 -1.62 16.73 2.47
N VAL A 48 -2.05 16.75 1.20
CA VAL A 48 -3.32 16.12 0.78
C VAL A 48 -3.00 14.85 0.01
N LEU A 49 -3.64 13.77 0.42
CA LEU A 49 -3.52 12.43 -0.15
C LEU A 49 -4.78 12.11 -0.95
N ALA A 50 -4.65 11.46 -2.09
CA ALA A 50 -5.73 10.74 -2.76
C ALA A 50 -5.49 9.24 -2.57
N LEU A 51 -6.34 8.60 -1.78
CA LEU A 51 -6.26 7.17 -1.44
C LEU A 51 -7.10 6.36 -2.42
N ASP A 52 -6.53 5.32 -2.98
CA ASP A 52 -7.14 4.51 -4.04
C ASP A 52 -7.89 3.32 -3.44
N ARG A 53 -9.16 3.56 -3.09
CA ARG A 53 -10.03 2.53 -2.52
C ARG A 53 -10.39 1.45 -3.55
N GLY A 54 -10.42 1.79 -4.83
CA GLY A 54 -10.74 0.85 -5.90
C GLY A 54 -9.67 -0.22 -6.09
N ARG A 55 -8.39 0.17 -6.06
CA ARG A 55 -7.26 -0.74 -6.30
C ARG A 55 -6.67 -1.35 -5.03
N ALA A 56 -6.69 -0.62 -3.92
CA ALA A 56 -6.17 -1.07 -2.62
C ALA A 56 -7.24 -0.93 -1.52
N PRO A 57 -8.37 -1.69 -1.60
CA PRO A 57 -9.52 -1.52 -0.71
C PRO A 57 -9.20 -1.83 0.75
N VAL A 58 -8.45 -2.90 1.03
CA VAL A 58 -8.12 -3.32 2.40
C VAL A 58 -7.20 -2.30 3.07
N THR A 59 -6.16 -1.88 2.37
CA THR A 59 -5.18 -0.92 2.86
C THR A 59 -5.80 0.46 3.07
N THR A 60 -6.59 0.92 2.09
CA THR A 60 -7.32 2.19 2.19
C THR A 60 -8.32 2.18 3.33
N ALA A 61 -9.13 1.13 3.48
CA ALA A 61 -10.07 1.00 4.59
C ALA A 61 -9.38 1.02 5.95
N ASN A 62 -8.22 0.34 6.08
CA ASN A 62 -7.43 0.36 7.30
C ASN A 62 -6.96 1.78 7.63
N PHE A 63 -6.38 2.50 6.67
CA PHE A 63 -5.90 3.86 6.90
C PHE A 63 -7.05 4.81 7.28
N LEU A 64 -8.18 4.75 6.57
CA LEU A 64 -9.37 5.55 6.85
C LEU A 64 -9.94 5.28 8.25
N ARG A 65 -9.88 4.04 8.73
CA ARG A 65 -10.33 3.69 10.09
C ARG A 65 -9.51 4.42 11.17
N TYR A 66 -8.20 4.64 10.95
CA TYR A 66 -7.37 5.46 11.85
C TYR A 66 -7.73 6.95 11.75
N ILE A 67 -8.02 7.45 10.54
CA ILE A 67 -8.46 8.83 10.30
C ILE A 67 -9.80 9.09 11.02
N ASP A 68 -10.81 8.25 10.76
CA ASP A 68 -12.16 8.41 11.30
C ASP A 68 -12.17 8.29 12.84
N GLY A 69 -11.34 7.39 13.38
CA GLY A 69 -11.11 7.23 14.81
C GLY A 69 -10.20 8.29 15.44
N LYS A 70 -9.72 9.28 14.67
CA LYS A 70 -8.78 10.34 15.11
C LYS A 70 -7.51 9.79 15.75
N ARG A 71 -7.11 8.55 15.42
CA ARG A 71 -5.93 7.89 16.00
C ARG A 71 -4.62 8.39 15.41
N PHE A 72 -4.68 9.14 14.31
CA PHE A 72 -3.52 9.81 13.72
C PHE A 72 -3.37 11.27 14.16
N ASP A 73 -4.24 11.79 15.02
CA ASP A 73 -4.04 13.09 15.64
C ASP A 73 -2.89 13.05 16.66
N GLY A 74 -1.94 13.93 16.51
CA GLY A 74 -0.79 14.04 17.40
C GLY A 74 0.30 12.98 17.20
N ILE A 75 0.21 12.10 16.18
CA ILE A 75 1.36 11.27 15.79
C ILE A 75 2.41 12.11 15.06
N SER A 76 3.55 11.52 14.72
CA SER A 76 4.63 12.26 14.07
C SER A 76 5.20 11.51 12.88
N PHE A 77 5.68 12.27 11.90
CA PHE A 77 6.77 11.79 11.06
C PHE A 77 8.00 11.67 11.95
N TYR A 78 8.45 10.46 12.15
CA TYR A 78 9.56 10.15 13.07
C TYR A 78 10.84 9.74 12.34
N ARG A 79 10.75 9.43 11.04
CA ARG A 79 11.86 8.96 10.21
C ARG A 79 11.90 9.68 8.88
N ALA A 80 13.11 10.05 8.47
CA ALA A 80 13.45 10.49 7.12
C ALA A 80 14.60 9.62 6.60
N MET A 81 14.41 8.99 5.45
CA MET A 81 15.41 8.15 4.81
C MET A 81 15.70 8.69 3.40
N PRO A 82 16.77 9.46 3.20
CA PRO A 82 17.25 9.80 1.87
C PRO A 82 17.66 8.53 1.10
N TYR A 83 17.37 8.47 -0.20
CA TYR A 83 17.70 7.36 -1.06
C TYR A 83 18.19 7.87 -2.42
N GLY A 84 19.46 7.66 -2.72
CA GLY A 84 20.06 8.24 -3.94
C GLY A 84 19.97 9.76 -4.00
N SER A 85 20.05 10.34 -5.20
CA SER A 85 19.94 11.77 -5.40
C SER A 85 18.48 12.18 -5.63
N GLY A 86 17.91 12.98 -4.71
CA GLY A 86 16.57 13.57 -4.84
C GLY A 86 15.40 12.63 -4.56
N SER A 87 15.65 11.38 -4.13
CA SER A 87 14.65 10.43 -3.68
C SER A 87 14.74 10.17 -2.18
N GLY A 88 13.79 9.42 -1.65
CA GLY A 88 13.74 9.04 -0.24
C GLY A 88 12.31 8.85 0.24
N LEU A 89 12.17 8.65 1.53
CA LEU A 89 10.85 8.55 2.17
C LEU A 89 10.82 9.27 3.52
N ILE A 90 9.63 9.69 3.89
CA ILE A 90 9.29 10.10 5.26
C ILE A 90 8.28 9.08 5.81
N GLN A 91 8.45 8.68 7.08
CA GLN A 91 7.63 7.65 7.71
C GLN A 91 7.00 8.17 8.98
N ALA A 92 5.72 7.88 9.15
CA ALA A 92 4.91 8.19 10.32
C ALA A 92 4.16 6.96 10.81
N GLY A 93 3.62 7.04 12.03
CA GLY A 93 2.82 5.98 12.60
C GLY A 93 2.62 6.12 14.10
N ILE A 94 1.94 5.15 14.69
CA ILE A 94 1.67 5.10 16.14
C ILE A 94 2.79 4.34 16.83
N THR A 95 3.72 5.08 17.44
CA THR A 95 4.91 4.50 18.08
C THR A 95 4.84 4.49 19.61
N LYS A 96 3.92 5.28 20.22
CA LYS A 96 3.91 5.51 21.67
C LYS A 96 2.85 4.70 22.44
N ASP A 97 1.77 4.28 21.79
CA ASP A 97 0.67 3.58 22.46
C ASP A 97 0.13 2.43 21.61
N ALA A 98 0.54 1.22 21.95
CA ALA A 98 0.11 0.00 21.25
C ALA A 98 -1.40 -0.28 21.35
N ARG A 99 -2.11 0.31 22.33
CA ARG A 99 -3.57 0.16 22.48
C ARG A 99 -4.35 0.86 21.37
N LEU A 100 -3.72 1.80 20.69
CA LEU A 100 -4.29 2.50 19.53
C LEU A 100 -4.16 1.70 18.23
N LEU A 101 -3.37 0.62 18.21
CA LEU A 101 -3.17 -0.19 17.03
C LEU A 101 -4.37 -1.11 16.78
N TYR A 102 -4.84 -1.13 15.55
CA TYR A 102 -5.75 -2.17 15.06
C TYR A 102 -4.96 -3.45 14.68
N PRO A 103 -5.65 -4.60 14.55
CA PRO A 103 -5.01 -5.82 14.03
C PRO A 103 -4.33 -5.60 12.67
N PRO A 104 -3.32 -6.40 12.34
CA PRO A 104 -2.66 -6.34 11.03
C PRO A 104 -3.63 -6.69 9.91
N ILE A 105 -3.32 -6.21 8.71
CA ILE A 105 -4.14 -6.36 7.51
C ILE A 105 -3.49 -7.24 6.46
N ALA A 106 -4.29 -7.78 5.55
CA ALA A 106 -3.82 -8.47 4.36
C ALA A 106 -2.92 -7.54 3.52
N HIS A 107 -1.95 -8.13 2.84
CA HIS A 107 -1.01 -7.41 1.99
C HIS A 107 -1.61 -7.21 0.60
N GLU A 108 -1.52 -5.98 0.09
CA GLU A 108 -1.95 -5.62 -1.27
C GLU A 108 -0.74 -5.05 -2.04
N PRO A 109 0.13 -5.92 -2.61
CA PRO A 109 1.36 -5.49 -3.25
C PRO A 109 1.12 -4.80 -4.61
N PRO A 110 2.13 -4.09 -5.16
CA PRO A 110 2.11 -3.52 -6.50
C PRO A 110 1.68 -4.48 -7.60
N SER A 111 2.12 -5.74 -7.55
CA SER A 111 1.74 -6.77 -8.54
C SER A 111 0.25 -7.09 -8.53
N GLN A 112 -0.43 -6.91 -7.40
CA GLN A 112 -1.89 -7.12 -7.26
C GLN A 112 -2.68 -5.85 -7.61
N THR A 113 -2.22 -4.69 -7.15
CA THR A 113 -2.97 -3.42 -7.24
C THR A 113 -2.68 -2.63 -8.51
N GLY A 114 -1.53 -2.88 -9.15
CA GLY A 114 -1.03 -2.07 -10.26
C GLY A 114 -0.53 -0.67 -9.84
N LEU A 115 -0.55 -0.35 -8.55
CA LEU A 115 -0.02 0.90 -8.01
C LEU A 115 1.51 0.86 -7.98
N LYS A 116 2.16 1.95 -8.37
CA LYS A 116 3.62 2.02 -8.48
C LYS A 116 4.24 2.72 -7.27
N MET A 117 5.53 2.42 -7.02
CA MET A 117 6.34 3.06 -5.97
C MET A 117 7.05 4.30 -6.52
N ASP A 118 6.27 5.24 -7.06
CA ASP A 118 6.74 6.50 -7.67
C ASP A 118 6.77 7.66 -6.65
N ALA A 119 7.27 8.82 -7.07
CA ALA A 119 7.22 10.04 -6.26
C ALA A 119 5.79 10.36 -5.83
N GLY A 120 5.61 10.70 -4.57
CA GLY A 120 4.31 10.99 -3.96
C GLY A 120 3.52 9.76 -3.51
N THR A 121 3.92 8.55 -3.84
CA THR A 121 3.21 7.34 -3.38
C THR A 121 3.20 7.26 -1.86
N ILE A 122 2.01 7.00 -1.27
CA ILE A 122 1.87 6.57 0.11
C ILE A 122 1.71 5.05 0.16
N ALA A 123 2.47 4.40 1.04
CA ALA A 123 2.42 2.95 1.25
C ALA A 123 2.47 2.59 2.73
N MET A 124 1.91 1.43 3.10
CA MET A 124 2.02 0.91 4.46
C MET A 124 3.41 0.35 4.72
N ALA A 125 3.99 0.74 5.85
CA ALA A 125 5.18 0.09 6.38
C ALA A 125 4.81 -1.23 7.06
N ASN A 126 5.70 -2.21 6.94
CA ASN A 126 5.52 -3.54 7.52
C ASN A 126 6.90 -4.16 7.86
N VAL A 127 6.88 -5.26 8.58
CA VAL A 127 8.05 -6.13 8.85
C VAL A 127 7.96 -7.45 8.08
N GLY A 128 7.06 -7.52 7.11
CA GLY A 128 6.78 -8.64 6.23
C GLY A 128 5.32 -8.58 5.74
N PRO A 129 4.98 -9.26 4.63
CA PRO A 129 3.62 -9.29 4.11
C PRO A 129 2.59 -9.69 5.17
N GLY A 130 1.46 -8.99 5.24
CA GLY A 130 0.39 -9.25 6.21
C GLY A 130 0.65 -8.74 7.63
N THR A 131 1.70 -7.94 7.86
CA THR A 131 2.01 -7.39 9.20
C THR A 131 1.75 -5.90 9.33
N ALA A 132 1.31 -5.22 8.27
CA ALA A 132 1.02 -3.79 8.26
C ALA A 132 -0.12 -3.44 9.23
N ARG A 133 0.02 -2.34 9.98
CA ARG A 133 -0.98 -1.87 10.97
C ARG A 133 -1.25 -0.36 10.82
N ALA A 134 -0.41 0.49 11.41
CA ALA A 134 -0.59 1.94 11.48
C ALA A 134 0.53 2.75 10.82
N ASP A 135 1.72 2.13 10.69
CA ASP A 135 2.87 2.82 10.13
C ASP A 135 2.76 2.92 8.61
N PHE A 136 3.04 4.10 8.10
CA PHE A 136 3.02 4.40 6.67
C PHE A 136 4.18 5.31 6.29
N PHE A 137 4.52 5.32 5.02
CA PHE A 137 5.51 6.23 4.49
C PHE A 137 5.05 6.89 3.18
N ILE A 138 5.64 8.05 2.89
CA ILE A 138 5.43 8.79 1.64
C ILE A 138 6.76 8.91 0.92
N LEU A 139 6.77 8.57 -0.36
CA LEU A 139 7.95 8.65 -1.22
C LEU A 139 8.14 10.08 -1.74
N ALA A 140 9.34 10.63 -1.57
CA ALA A 140 9.73 11.90 -2.17
C ALA A 140 10.21 11.73 -3.63
N GLY A 141 10.61 10.53 -4.01
CA GLY A 141 11.00 10.11 -5.35
C GLY A 141 10.82 8.61 -5.53
N PRO A 142 10.99 8.06 -6.73
CA PRO A 142 10.75 6.64 -6.99
C PRO A 142 11.75 5.75 -6.24
N ILE A 143 11.26 4.64 -5.66
CA ILE A 143 12.09 3.57 -5.08
C ILE A 143 11.58 2.23 -5.62
N THR A 144 11.92 1.92 -6.85
CA THR A 144 11.45 0.72 -7.56
C THR A 144 12.00 -0.58 -6.98
N THR A 145 13.13 -0.52 -6.25
CA THR A 145 13.74 -1.68 -5.60
C THR A 145 12.89 -2.27 -4.45
N PHE A 146 11.86 -1.55 -4.00
CA PHE A 146 10.94 -2.09 -2.99
C PHE A 146 10.04 -3.21 -3.54
N GLY A 147 9.80 -3.25 -4.86
CA GLY A 147 8.99 -4.31 -5.48
C GLY A 147 7.67 -4.52 -4.73
N ASP A 148 7.35 -5.77 -4.44
CA ASP A 148 6.15 -6.18 -3.71
C ASP A 148 6.28 -6.18 -2.17
N SER A 149 7.37 -5.64 -1.63
CA SER A 149 7.60 -5.65 -0.17
C SER A 149 6.60 -4.80 0.62
N PHE A 150 6.03 -3.76 0.00
CA PHE A 150 5.11 -2.83 0.65
C PHE A 150 3.79 -2.71 -0.12
N ALA A 151 2.76 -2.20 0.54
CA ALA A 151 1.43 -2.04 -0.01
C ALA A 151 1.15 -0.55 -0.32
N PRO A 152 1.34 -0.07 -1.57
CA PRO A 152 0.93 1.26 -1.98
C PRO A 152 -0.60 1.34 -2.04
N PHE A 153 -1.17 2.48 -1.61
CA PHE A 153 -2.62 2.65 -1.57
C PHE A 153 -3.10 4.07 -1.89
N GLY A 154 -2.22 4.91 -2.43
CA GLY A 154 -2.58 6.27 -2.83
C GLY A 154 -1.36 7.13 -3.15
N ARG A 155 -1.61 8.41 -3.29
CA ARG A 155 -0.57 9.39 -3.63
C ARG A 155 -0.84 10.76 -3.02
N VAL A 156 0.21 11.53 -2.87
CA VAL A 156 0.13 12.98 -2.59
C VAL A 156 -0.43 13.70 -3.82
N VAL A 157 -1.42 14.55 -3.61
CA VAL A 157 -2.00 15.42 -4.63
C VAL A 157 -1.71 16.89 -4.36
N GLU A 158 -1.43 17.25 -3.09
CA GLU A 158 -0.99 18.60 -2.69
C GLU A 158 0.06 18.48 -1.56
N GLY A 159 1.05 19.38 -1.52
CA GLY A 159 2.04 19.42 -0.43
C GLY A 159 3.27 18.53 -0.64
N MET A 160 3.67 18.22 -1.88
CA MET A 160 4.95 17.53 -2.15
C MET A 160 6.18 18.33 -1.72
N ASP A 161 6.10 19.63 -1.69
CA ASP A 161 7.11 20.53 -1.13
C ASP A 161 7.26 20.32 0.38
N VAL A 162 6.14 20.12 1.11
CA VAL A 162 6.13 19.78 2.54
C VAL A 162 6.79 18.41 2.77
N VAL A 163 6.47 17.40 1.93
CA VAL A 163 7.12 16.07 1.99
C VAL A 163 8.64 16.19 1.85
N LYS A 164 9.11 16.96 0.86
CA LYS A 164 10.53 17.18 0.62
C LYS A 164 11.19 17.99 1.76
N ALA A 165 10.49 18.98 2.31
CA ALA A 165 11.00 19.74 3.46
C ALA A 165 11.14 18.87 4.71
N ILE A 166 10.22 17.93 4.95
CA ILE A 166 10.33 16.95 6.04
C ILE A 166 11.49 15.98 5.79
N LEU A 167 11.67 15.49 4.56
CA LEU A 167 12.78 14.61 4.20
C LEU A 167 14.14 15.28 4.43
N ALA A 168 14.24 16.58 4.17
CA ALA A 168 15.45 17.37 4.37
C ALA A 168 15.68 17.82 5.82
N SER A 169 14.76 17.51 6.74
CA SER A 169 14.87 17.88 8.15
C SER A 169 16.00 17.11 8.86
N PRO A 170 16.60 17.68 9.93
CA PRO A 170 17.67 17.03 10.66
C PRO A 170 17.28 15.66 11.21
N VAL A 171 18.21 14.72 11.15
CA VAL A 171 18.12 13.40 11.78
C VAL A 171 19.21 13.24 12.82
N ASP A 172 18.93 12.48 13.88
CA ASP A 172 19.91 12.15 14.91
C ASP A 172 20.70 10.91 14.48
N PRO A 173 22.03 11.03 14.23
CA PRO A 173 22.83 9.90 13.76
C PRO A 173 23.00 8.78 14.80
N ALA A 174 22.73 9.06 16.09
CA ALA A 174 22.82 8.10 17.18
C ALA A 174 21.53 7.31 17.39
N LYS A 175 20.38 7.87 16.98
CA LYS A 175 19.05 7.26 17.16
C LYS A 175 18.70 6.26 16.07
N GLY A 176 17.72 5.38 16.40
CA GLY A 176 17.29 4.29 15.54
C GLY A 176 18.08 3.00 15.75
N ALA A 177 17.53 1.90 15.28
CA ALA A 177 18.15 0.58 15.35
C ALA A 177 18.15 -0.10 13.98
N GLY A 178 19.12 -0.97 13.74
CA GLY A 178 19.22 -1.72 12.48
C GLY A 178 19.25 -0.81 11.26
N ALA A 179 18.43 -1.10 10.27
CA ALA A 179 18.31 -0.33 9.03
C ALA A 179 17.77 1.11 9.21
N MET A 180 17.25 1.45 10.38
CA MET A 180 16.74 2.80 10.68
C MET A 180 17.73 3.69 11.45
N LYS A 181 18.93 3.18 11.77
CA LYS A 181 19.93 3.95 12.49
C LYS A 181 20.35 5.19 11.69
N GLY A 182 20.37 6.36 12.37
CA GLY A 182 20.72 7.64 11.75
C GLY A 182 19.64 8.23 10.85
N GLN A 183 18.41 7.71 10.91
CA GLN A 183 17.29 8.18 10.09
C GLN A 183 16.13 8.73 10.94
N MET A 184 16.30 8.82 12.24
CA MET A 184 15.25 9.32 13.14
C MET A 184 15.27 10.84 13.17
N LEU A 185 14.13 11.46 12.79
CA LEU A 185 13.98 12.91 12.79
C LEU A 185 14.12 13.50 14.21
N GLU A 186 14.88 14.59 14.30
CA GLU A 186 15.06 15.34 15.54
C GLU A 186 15.13 16.85 15.23
N PRO A 187 14.10 17.63 15.58
CA PRO A 187 12.83 17.19 16.17
C PRO A 187 11.94 16.43 15.18
N GLN A 188 11.08 15.55 15.69
CA GLN A 188 10.03 14.92 14.89
C GLN A 188 9.02 15.96 14.40
N VAL A 189 8.37 15.71 13.25
CA VAL A 189 7.36 16.62 12.70
C VAL A 189 5.97 16.09 13.04
N ALA A 190 5.23 16.81 13.87
CA ALA A 190 3.90 16.36 14.27
C ALA A 190 2.87 16.45 13.14
N ILE A 191 1.99 15.45 13.08
CA ILE A 191 0.71 15.49 12.37
C ILE A 191 -0.32 15.93 13.39
N ARG A 192 -0.72 17.20 13.33
CA ARG A 192 -1.66 17.78 14.30
C ARG A 192 -3.04 17.18 14.16
N THR A 193 -3.51 17.06 12.92
CA THR A 193 -4.79 16.44 12.58
C THR A 193 -4.70 15.69 11.26
N ALA A 194 -5.53 14.64 11.13
CA ALA A 194 -5.70 13.90 9.91
C ALA A 194 -7.21 13.75 9.63
N ARG A 195 -7.71 14.26 8.50
CA ARG A 195 -9.16 14.33 8.19
C ARG A 195 -9.44 13.99 6.73
N ARG A 196 -10.60 13.39 6.49
CA ARG A 196 -11.17 13.35 5.14
C ARG A 196 -11.47 14.78 4.69
N VAL A 197 -11.26 15.04 3.41
CA VAL A 197 -11.56 16.32 2.73
C VAL A 197 -12.24 16.03 1.40
N ASP A 198 -12.99 16.99 0.88
CA ASP A 198 -13.70 16.90 -0.39
C ASP A 198 -12.77 17.06 -1.60
#